data_ae52028f27c8e95e9e740945bb91f769
#
_entry.id   ae52028f27c8e95e9e740945bb91f769
#
_cell.length_a   1.000
_cell.length_b   1.000
_cell.length_c   1.000
_cell.angle_alpha   90.00
_cell.angle_beta   90.00
_cell.angle_gamma   90.00
#
_symmetry.space_group_name_H-M   'P 1'
#
loop_
_entity.id
_entity.type
_entity.pdbx_description
1 polymer ?
#
loop_
_entity_poly.entity_id
_entity_poly.type
_entity_poly.pdbx_seq_one_letter_code
_entity_poly.pdbx_strand_id
1 'polypeptide(L)'
;MRVALLSLLMVSVSLTGCLGIGEGSGSEEFVVDELEKPGWQVGDWWLYTFETAQFGEDTARLVVTEINQEEELYMLGISSEREAQRHAVINHNPFLGRVTIGALSVYENGDQQPVFNFPWNNGDTWEFTLLGEYWSAETTGSTNGMAVVKANSESGHTLEDHFDGRHGFVDFCDWKHQEGELQFRMTLTGTGDSYSGEVWFIRATDLKDRLFEGPIDGEATDTFVDNGHPSGIDFDYYVFYIDAALIQGGSGTLNVKDHTSNSILTRTYTAGTQSQELATIPSQSDEYTLEVTLTGGQSSIHFMIAGGIENYWQL
;
A
#
# COMPACT_ATOMS: atom_id res chain seq x y z
N MET A 1 10.72 -7.71 58.11
CA MET A 1 11.46 -8.97 58.15
C MET A 1 10.46 -10.13 58.10
N ARG A 2 10.21 -10.72 56.95
CA ARG A 2 9.67 -12.08 56.74
C ARG A 2 9.78 -12.38 55.27
N VAL A 3 10.70 -13.23 54.92
CA VAL A 3 11.01 -13.82 53.63
C VAL A 3 10.01 -14.94 53.42
N ALA A 4 9.32 -14.99 52.31
CA ALA A 4 8.56 -16.14 51.87
C ALA A 4 9.20 -16.69 50.55
N LEU A 5 9.86 -17.84 50.72
CA LEU A 5 10.32 -18.68 49.60
C LEU A 5 9.10 -19.31 48.92
N LEU A 6 9.00 -19.16 47.62
CA LEU A 6 8.10 -19.97 46.80
C LEU A 6 8.94 -21.02 46.05
N SER A 7 8.66 -22.27 46.38
CA SER A 7 9.31 -23.46 45.79
C SER A 7 8.80 -23.73 44.36
N LEU A 8 9.74 -23.83 43.46
CA LEU A 8 9.50 -24.26 42.06
C LEU A 8 9.44 -25.78 42.02
N LEU A 9 8.26 -26.34 41.73
CA LEU A 9 8.11 -27.80 41.49
C LEU A 9 8.42 -28.10 40.01
N MET A 10 9.56 -28.69 39.73
CA MET A 10 9.86 -29.29 38.44
C MET A 10 9.23 -30.71 38.40
N VAL A 11 8.29 -30.88 37.48
CA VAL A 11 7.77 -32.21 37.10
C VAL A 11 8.56 -32.66 35.88
N SER A 12 9.51 -33.58 36.08
CA SER A 12 10.21 -34.30 35.04
C SER A 12 9.34 -35.48 34.59
N VAL A 13 8.82 -35.45 33.40
CA VAL A 13 8.18 -36.58 32.72
C VAL A 13 9.26 -37.30 31.89
N SER A 14 9.68 -38.44 32.37
CA SER A 14 10.57 -39.37 31.64
C SER A 14 9.74 -40.15 30.63
N LEU A 15 9.91 -39.88 29.33
CA LEU A 15 9.44 -40.75 28.25
C LEU A 15 10.54 -41.71 27.88
N THR A 16 10.35 -42.96 28.32
CA THR A 16 11.14 -44.12 27.89
C THR A 16 10.70 -44.56 26.49
N GLY A 17 11.62 -44.54 25.58
CA GLY A 17 12.03 -45.31 24.48
C GLY A 17 11.06 -46.14 23.65
N CYS A 18 11.21 -45.99 22.35
CA CYS A 18 11.32 -47.11 21.43
C CYS A 18 12.32 -46.71 20.34
N LEU A 19 13.46 -47.39 20.35
CA LEU A 19 14.41 -47.43 19.24
C LEU A 19 13.81 -48.29 18.12
N GLY A 20 13.33 -47.63 17.08
CA GLY A 20 13.08 -48.22 15.79
C GLY A 20 14.08 -47.63 14.80
N ILE A 21 15.12 -48.42 14.47
CA ILE A 21 16.04 -48.11 13.38
C ILE A 21 15.27 -48.32 12.08
N GLY A 22 14.91 -47.23 11.41
CA GLY A 22 14.40 -47.22 10.05
C GLY A 22 15.16 -46.12 9.32
N GLU A 23 16.19 -46.49 8.56
CA GLU A 23 16.82 -45.64 7.56
C GLU A 23 15.79 -45.30 6.48
N GLY A 24 15.53 -44.01 6.31
CA GLY A 24 14.67 -43.47 5.27
C GLY A 24 14.47 -42.00 5.52
N SER A 25 15.55 -41.18 5.48
CA SER A 25 15.40 -39.74 5.36
C SER A 25 15.03 -39.38 3.92
N GLY A 26 13.82 -39.72 3.53
CA GLY A 26 13.17 -38.98 2.47
C GLY A 26 12.65 -37.69 3.13
N SER A 27 13.27 -36.56 2.86
CA SER A 27 12.57 -35.32 2.91
C SER A 27 11.37 -35.53 2.00
N GLU A 28 10.16 -35.64 2.57
CA GLU A 28 8.96 -35.42 1.78
C GLU A 28 9.10 -34.00 1.25
N GLU A 29 9.60 -33.89 0.02
CA GLU A 29 9.35 -32.69 -0.79
C GLU A 29 7.83 -32.55 -0.82
N PHE A 30 7.31 -31.58 -0.07
CA PHE A 30 5.93 -31.16 -0.22
C PHE A 30 5.80 -30.65 -1.66
N VAL A 31 5.37 -31.54 -2.54
CA VAL A 31 4.90 -31.16 -3.86
C VAL A 31 3.73 -30.22 -3.57
N VAL A 32 3.89 -28.96 -3.92
CA VAL A 32 2.79 -28.02 -3.94
C VAL A 32 1.78 -28.62 -4.90
N ASP A 33 0.61 -28.99 -4.41
CA ASP A 33 -0.53 -29.18 -5.29
C ASP A 33 -0.64 -27.89 -6.12
N GLU A 34 -0.70 -28.04 -7.43
CA GLU A 34 -0.79 -26.95 -8.39
C GLU A 34 -1.83 -25.91 -7.87
N LEU A 35 -1.33 -24.72 -7.47
CA LEU A 35 -2.22 -23.68 -6.95
C LEU A 35 -3.04 -23.12 -8.12
N GLU A 36 -4.30 -23.53 -8.17
CA GLU A 36 -5.25 -23.04 -9.15
C GLU A 36 -5.60 -21.57 -8.85
N LYS A 37 -5.88 -20.86 -9.90
CA LYS A 37 -6.38 -19.48 -9.82
C LYS A 37 -7.76 -19.48 -9.12
N PRO A 38 -7.97 -18.68 -8.07
CA PRO A 38 -9.26 -18.57 -7.41
C PRO A 38 -10.28 -17.84 -8.31
N GLY A 39 -11.56 -18.10 -8.05
CA GLY A 39 -12.66 -17.29 -8.57
C GLY A 39 -13.27 -16.47 -7.44
N TRP A 40 -13.32 -15.15 -7.60
CA TRP A 40 -13.89 -14.25 -6.60
C TRP A 40 -15.36 -13.95 -6.86
N GLN A 41 -16.07 -13.58 -5.79
CA GLN A 41 -17.45 -13.12 -5.81
C GLN A 41 -17.55 -11.70 -5.24
N VAL A 42 -18.58 -10.95 -5.62
CA VAL A 42 -18.86 -9.65 -5.00
C VAL A 42 -19.13 -9.87 -3.50
N GLY A 43 -18.44 -9.10 -2.68
CA GLY A 43 -18.49 -9.22 -1.23
C GLY A 43 -17.41 -10.12 -0.62
N ASP A 44 -16.59 -10.81 -1.41
CA ASP A 44 -15.37 -11.44 -0.89
C ASP A 44 -14.43 -10.36 -0.35
N TRP A 45 -13.79 -10.61 0.80
CA TRP A 45 -12.94 -9.62 1.43
C TRP A 45 -11.76 -10.24 2.17
N TRP A 46 -10.68 -9.44 2.25
CA TRP A 46 -9.44 -9.75 2.98
C TRP A 46 -9.09 -8.57 3.88
N LEU A 47 -8.99 -8.82 5.19
CA LEU A 47 -8.58 -7.83 6.17
C LEU A 47 -7.07 -7.82 6.29
N TYR A 48 -6.47 -6.68 5.96
CA TYR A 48 -5.02 -6.48 6.05
C TYR A 48 -4.66 -5.46 7.12
N THR A 49 -3.51 -5.66 7.73
CA THR A 49 -2.72 -4.59 8.30
C THR A 49 -1.77 -4.08 7.22
N PHE A 50 -1.85 -2.79 6.93
CA PHE A 50 -1.00 -2.06 6.00
C PHE A 50 0.04 -1.26 6.79
N GLU A 51 1.30 -1.27 6.33
CA GLU A 51 2.38 -0.46 6.89
C GLU A 51 3.10 0.26 5.74
N THR A 52 3.26 1.58 5.86
CA THR A 52 3.99 2.42 4.89
C THR A 52 4.95 3.34 5.62
N ALA A 53 6.03 3.74 4.93
CA ALA A 53 6.99 4.71 5.47
C ALA A 53 6.31 6.07 5.79
N GLN A 54 5.31 6.47 4.99
CA GLN A 54 4.66 7.77 5.09
C GLN A 54 3.58 7.82 6.17
N PHE A 55 2.83 6.73 6.38
CA PHE A 55 1.64 6.75 7.24
C PHE A 55 1.69 5.78 8.43
N GLY A 56 2.78 4.98 8.54
CA GLY A 56 2.86 3.92 9.53
C GLY A 56 1.84 2.81 9.28
N GLU A 57 1.27 2.28 10.36
CA GLU A 57 0.37 1.12 10.32
C GLU A 57 -1.10 1.55 10.36
N ASP A 58 -1.93 0.90 9.55
CA ASP A 58 -3.39 0.99 9.59
C ASP A 58 -4.02 -0.34 9.16
N THR A 59 -5.34 -0.47 9.31
CA THR A 59 -6.05 -1.72 9.03
C THR A 59 -7.31 -1.46 8.23
N ALA A 60 -7.45 -2.16 7.10
CA ALA A 60 -8.65 -2.11 6.27
C ALA A 60 -8.86 -3.41 5.48
N ARG A 61 -10.03 -3.57 4.91
CA ARG A 61 -10.36 -4.70 4.03
C ARG A 61 -10.21 -4.31 2.57
N LEU A 62 -9.54 -5.16 1.80
CA LEU A 62 -9.77 -5.21 0.36
C LEU A 62 -11.06 -5.98 0.12
N VAL A 63 -11.91 -5.50 -0.77
CA VAL A 63 -13.24 -6.04 -1.03
C VAL A 63 -13.50 -6.10 -2.52
N VAL A 64 -13.99 -7.22 -3.02
CA VAL A 64 -14.51 -7.33 -4.39
C VAL A 64 -15.84 -6.59 -4.47
N THR A 65 -15.87 -5.46 -5.16
CA THR A 65 -17.05 -4.59 -5.24
C THR A 65 -17.91 -4.86 -6.47
N GLU A 66 -17.28 -5.30 -7.55
CA GLU A 66 -17.94 -5.51 -8.83
C GLU A 66 -17.25 -6.61 -9.65
N ILE A 67 -18.01 -7.30 -10.47
CA ILE A 67 -17.53 -8.25 -11.49
C ILE A 67 -18.07 -7.79 -12.84
N ASN A 68 -17.21 -7.27 -13.70
CA ASN A 68 -17.56 -6.93 -15.08
C ASN A 68 -17.21 -8.09 -16.00
N GLN A 69 -18.20 -8.87 -16.37
CA GLN A 69 -18.02 -10.04 -17.25
C GLN A 69 -17.72 -9.66 -18.71
N GLU A 70 -18.14 -8.48 -19.15
CA GLU A 70 -17.91 -8.02 -20.53
C GLU A 70 -16.45 -7.59 -20.73
N GLU A 71 -15.87 -6.97 -19.71
CA GLU A 71 -14.45 -6.55 -19.71
C GLU A 71 -13.54 -7.59 -19.08
N GLU A 72 -14.08 -8.67 -18.53
CA GLU A 72 -13.37 -9.72 -17.80
C GLU A 72 -12.57 -9.17 -16.59
N LEU A 73 -13.21 -8.31 -15.80
CA LEU A 73 -12.58 -7.62 -14.67
C LEU A 73 -13.31 -7.85 -13.33
N TYR A 74 -12.52 -7.93 -12.28
CA TYR A 74 -12.92 -7.61 -10.91
C TYR A 74 -12.60 -6.17 -10.60
N MET A 75 -13.42 -5.51 -9.76
CA MET A 75 -13.10 -4.25 -9.12
C MET A 75 -12.86 -4.49 -7.64
N LEU A 76 -11.68 -4.12 -7.16
CA LEU A 76 -11.31 -4.16 -5.76
C LEU A 76 -11.28 -2.75 -5.18
N GLY A 77 -12.04 -2.56 -4.12
CA GLY A 77 -12.01 -1.35 -3.32
C GLY A 77 -11.51 -1.65 -1.90
N ILE A 78 -11.43 -0.60 -1.08
CA ILE A 78 -10.96 -0.69 0.31
C ILE A 78 -12.03 -0.15 1.26
N SER A 79 -12.21 -0.80 2.41
CA SER A 79 -13.24 -0.46 3.40
C SER A 79 -12.91 0.78 4.26
N SER A 80 -11.95 1.57 3.84
CA SER A 80 -11.51 2.79 4.50
C SER A 80 -11.28 3.88 3.47
N GLU A 81 -12.07 4.96 3.54
CA GLU A 81 -11.88 6.15 2.71
C GLU A 81 -10.46 6.74 2.90
N ARG A 82 -9.98 6.77 4.14
CA ARG A 82 -8.64 7.25 4.47
C ARG A 82 -7.55 6.43 3.79
N GLU A 83 -7.67 5.10 3.75
CA GLU A 83 -6.71 4.23 3.04
C GLU A 83 -6.82 4.42 1.52
N ALA A 84 -8.01 4.62 0.98
CA ALA A 84 -8.17 4.98 -0.44
C ALA A 84 -7.47 6.31 -0.78
N GLN A 85 -7.59 7.33 0.09
CA GLN A 85 -6.90 8.61 -0.06
C GLN A 85 -5.39 8.49 0.07
N ARG A 86 -4.89 7.69 1.01
CA ARG A 86 -3.46 7.39 1.14
C ARG A 86 -2.91 6.73 -0.10
N HIS A 87 -3.60 5.69 -0.59
CA HIS A 87 -3.23 5.04 -1.83
C HIS A 87 -3.21 6.02 -3.01
N ALA A 88 -4.20 6.91 -3.11
CA ALA A 88 -4.30 7.86 -4.20
C ALA A 88 -3.08 8.80 -4.29
N VAL A 89 -2.47 9.18 -3.17
CA VAL A 89 -1.36 10.14 -3.13
C VAL A 89 0.02 9.50 -3.13
N ILE A 90 0.16 8.25 -2.67
CA ILE A 90 1.47 7.57 -2.65
C ILE A 90 1.50 6.27 -3.46
N ASN A 91 0.39 5.86 -4.05
CA ASN A 91 0.25 4.68 -4.94
C ASN A 91 0.98 3.43 -4.41
N HIS A 92 0.75 3.07 -3.16
CA HIS A 92 1.49 2.01 -2.47
C HIS A 92 0.84 0.62 -2.53
N ASN A 93 -0.47 0.54 -2.78
CA ASN A 93 -1.20 -0.73 -2.82
C ASN A 93 -1.54 -1.13 -4.26
N PRO A 94 -0.81 -2.08 -4.86
CA PRO A 94 -0.97 -2.43 -6.27
C PRO A 94 -2.25 -3.19 -6.59
N PHE A 95 -2.97 -3.68 -5.57
CA PHE A 95 -4.13 -4.54 -5.75
C PHE A 95 -5.47 -3.79 -5.77
N LEU A 96 -5.46 -2.47 -5.54
CA LEU A 96 -6.66 -1.65 -5.60
C LEU A 96 -7.07 -1.35 -7.05
N GLY A 97 -8.37 -1.35 -7.29
CA GLY A 97 -8.95 -1.05 -8.60
C GLY A 97 -9.20 -2.28 -9.46
N ARG A 98 -8.80 -2.22 -10.72
CA ARG A 98 -9.08 -3.27 -11.70
C ARG A 98 -8.12 -4.44 -11.59
N VAL A 99 -8.68 -5.67 -11.55
CA VAL A 99 -7.93 -6.92 -11.59
C VAL A 99 -8.57 -7.83 -12.63
N THR A 100 -7.78 -8.46 -13.51
CA THR A 100 -8.33 -9.32 -14.56
C THR A 100 -8.89 -10.63 -13.99
N ILE A 101 -10.03 -11.09 -14.53
CA ILE A 101 -10.60 -12.40 -14.16
C ILE A 101 -9.69 -13.54 -14.62
N GLY A 102 -9.08 -13.39 -15.79
CA GLY A 102 -8.29 -14.44 -16.43
C GLY A 102 -7.03 -14.84 -15.68
N ALA A 103 -6.24 -13.88 -15.23
CA ALA A 103 -4.92 -14.10 -14.64
C ALA A 103 -4.68 -13.39 -13.31
N LEU A 104 -5.66 -12.68 -12.78
CA LEU A 104 -5.54 -11.76 -11.63
C LEU A 104 -4.45 -10.69 -11.84
N SER A 105 -4.20 -10.32 -13.09
CA SER A 105 -3.28 -9.22 -13.40
C SER A 105 -3.84 -7.90 -12.87
N VAL A 106 -2.98 -7.09 -12.28
CA VAL A 106 -3.29 -5.72 -11.85
C VAL A 106 -3.06 -4.73 -12.99
N TYR A 107 -3.35 -3.45 -12.78
CA TYR A 107 -3.14 -2.41 -13.79
C TYR A 107 -2.15 -1.37 -13.31
N GLU A 108 -1.11 -1.12 -14.11
CA GLU A 108 -0.16 -0.03 -13.94
C GLU A 108 -0.21 0.86 -15.17
N ASN A 109 -0.46 2.16 -14.98
CA ASN A 109 -0.58 3.15 -16.07
C ASN A 109 -1.54 2.76 -17.21
N GLY A 110 -2.56 1.95 -16.91
CA GLY A 110 -3.54 1.47 -17.88
C GLY A 110 -3.20 0.14 -18.53
N ASP A 111 -2.00 -0.40 -18.34
CA ASP A 111 -1.55 -1.67 -18.88
C ASP A 111 -1.69 -2.80 -17.85
N GLN A 112 -2.07 -3.99 -18.33
CA GLN A 112 -2.17 -5.19 -17.47
C GLN A 112 -0.78 -5.69 -17.09
N GLN A 113 -0.56 -5.95 -15.80
CA GLN A 113 0.69 -6.45 -15.27
C GLN A 113 0.47 -7.82 -14.62
N PRO A 114 1.14 -8.87 -15.09
CA PRO A 114 1.00 -10.23 -14.58
C PRO A 114 1.80 -10.40 -13.28
N VAL A 115 1.31 -9.83 -12.17
CA VAL A 115 1.96 -9.96 -10.85
C VAL A 115 1.90 -11.39 -10.32
N PHE A 116 0.94 -12.18 -10.80
CA PHE A 116 0.78 -13.60 -10.49
C PHE A 116 0.99 -14.47 -11.73
N ASN A 117 1.56 -15.65 -11.56
CA ASN A 117 1.85 -16.58 -12.65
C ASN A 117 1.15 -17.93 -12.42
N PHE A 118 -0.15 -17.98 -12.72
CA PHE A 118 -0.93 -19.21 -12.60
C PHE A 118 -0.82 -20.10 -13.86
N PRO A 119 -0.76 -21.46 -13.70
CA PRO A 119 -0.57 -22.19 -12.44
C PRO A 119 0.86 -22.04 -11.92
N TRP A 120 1.02 -21.99 -10.60
CA TRP A 120 2.31 -21.78 -9.97
C TRP A 120 3.19 -23.03 -10.08
N ASN A 121 4.41 -22.87 -10.62
CA ASN A 121 5.44 -23.89 -10.54
C ASN A 121 6.69 -23.31 -9.88
N ASN A 122 7.34 -24.10 -9.05
CA ASN A 122 8.57 -23.69 -8.40
C ASN A 122 9.69 -23.44 -9.44
N GLY A 123 10.34 -22.29 -9.37
CA GLY A 123 11.39 -21.87 -10.29
C GLY A 123 10.88 -21.22 -11.59
N ASP A 124 9.54 -21.04 -11.74
CA ASP A 124 9.00 -20.23 -12.81
C ASP A 124 9.44 -18.77 -12.66
N THR A 125 9.81 -18.15 -13.77
CA THR A 125 10.25 -16.76 -13.82
C THR A 125 9.40 -15.97 -14.82
N TRP A 126 9.08 -14.72 -14.47
CA TRP A 126 8.37 -13.79 -15.34
C TRP A 126 8.74 -12.35 -15.03
N GLU A 127 8.23 -11.45 -15.80
CA GLU A 127 8.53 -10.02 -15.70
C GLU A 127 7.24 -9.21 -15.71
N PHE A 128 7.22 -8.09 -14.97
CA PHE A 128 6.10 -7.15 -14.95
C PHE A 128 6.58 -5.75 -14.55
N THR A 129 5.75 -4.74 -14.80
CA THR A 129 5.95 -3.38 -14.31
C THR A 129 4.98 -3.11 -13.17
N LEU A 130 5.45 -2.59 -12.05
CA LEU A 130 4.62 -2.28 -10.89
C LEU A 130 5.29 -1.20 -10.04
N LEU A 131 4.50 -0.27 -9.48
CA LEU A 131 4.99 0.80 -8.61
C LEU A 131 6.10 1.65 -9.28
N GLY A 132 5.98 1.84 -10.60
CA GLY A 132 6.95 2.58 -11.41
C GLY A 132 8.25 1.84 -11.72
N GLU A 133 8.40 0.58 -11.30
CA GLU A 133 9.60 -0.23 -11.47
C GLU A 133 9.35 -1.42 -12.41
N TYR A 134 10.41 -1.88 -13.09
CA TYR A 134 10.42 -3.12 -13.83
C TYR A 134 10.95 -4.25 -12.96
N TRP A 135 10.20 -5.32 -12.83
CA TRP A 135 10.47 -6.44 -11.93
C TRP A 135 10.76 -7.72 -12.68
N SER A 136 11.79 -8.44 -12.24
CA SER A 136 12.04 -9.84 -12.59
C SER A 136 11.67 -10.70 -11.38
N ALA A 137 10.65 -11.52 -11.53
CA ALA A 137 10.07 -12.36 -10.50
C ALA A 137 10.42 -13.83 -10.67
N GLU A 138 10.47 -14.54 -9.55
CA GLU A 138 10.68 -15.99 -9.48
C GLU A 138 9.79 -16.59 -8.39
N THR A 139 9.15 -17.73 -8.68
CA THR A 139 8.51 -18.56 -7.66
C THR A 139 9.59 -19.38 -6.95
N THR A 140 9.91 -19.00 -5.72
CA THR A 140 11.03 -19.60 -4.94
C THR A 140 10.63 -20.83 -4.12
N GLY A 141 9.36 -21.22 -4.14
CA GLY A 141 8.85 -22.40 -3.46
C GLY A 141 7.50 -22.17 -2.81
N SER A 142 7.01 -23.15 -2.08
CA SER A 142 5.85 -22.99 -1.22
C SER A 142 6.21 -23.27 0.23
N THR A 143 5.65 -22.45 1.09
CA THR A 143 5.72 -22.64 2.54
C THR A 143 4.28 -22.80 3.05
N ASN A 144 3.97 -23.94 3.65
CA ASN A 144 2.63 -24.24 4.19
C ASN A 144 1.46 -24.10 3.18
N GLY A 145 1.69 -24.43 1.90
CA GLY A 145 0.67 -24.34 0.86
C GLY A 145 0.48 -22.92 0.27
N MET A 146 1.42 -22.02 0.54
CA MET A 146 1.49 -20.71 -0.08
C MET A 146 2.57 -20.69 -1.17
N ALA A 147 2.29 -20.07 -2.32
CA ALA A 147 3.32 -19.77 -3.29
C ALA A 147 4.10 -18.53 -2.81
N VAL A 148 5.42 -18.63 -2.75
CA VAL A 148 6.32 -17.54 -2.39
C VAL A 148 6.97 -17.01 -3.64
N VAL A 149 6.73 -15.74 -3.92
CA VAL A 149 7.32 -15.01 -5.05
C VAL A 149 8.34 -14.01 -4.52
N LYS A 150 9.50 -13.97 -5.19
CA LYS A 150 10.48 -12.90 -4.98
C LYS A 150 10.76 -12.21 -6.29
N ALA A 151 10.66 -10.90 -6.28
CA ALA A 151 10.98 -10.07 -7.43
C ALA A 151 12.05 -9.03 -7.07
N ASN A 152 12.88 -8.72 -8.04
CA ASN A 152 13.92 -7.69 -7.92
C ASN A 152 13.79 -6.72 -9.09
N SER A 153 13.92 -5.43 -8.81
CA SER A 153 13.98 -4.40 -9.84
C SER A 153 15.42 -4.09 -10.28
N GLU A 154 15.56 -3.43 -11.42
CA GLU A 154 16.87 -2.97 -11.90
C GLU A 154 17.52 -1.93 -10.98
N SER A 155 16.71 -1.16 -10.23
CA SER A 155 17.18 -0.22 -9.22
C SER A 155 17.58 -0.89 -7.89
N GLY A 156 17.43 -2.22 -7.79
CA GLY A 156 17.81 -2.99 -6.61
C GLY A 156 16.72 -3.02 -5.52
N HIS A 157 15.51 -2.59 -5.81
CA HIS A 157 14.38 -2.76 -4.94
C HIS A 157 13.94 -4.23 -4.88
N THR A 158 13.30 -4.64 -3.81
CA THR A 158 12.82 -6.01 -3.61
C THR A 158 11.32 -6.01 -3.34
N LEU A 159 10.64 -6.98 -3.95
CA LEU A 159 9.24 -7.28 -3.69
C LEU A 159 9.13 -8.77 -3.34
N GLU A 160 8.51 -9.09 -2.22
CA GLU A 160 8.20 -10.46 -1.83
C GLU A 160 6.71 -10.55 -1.56
N ASP A 161 6.03 -11.51 -2.17
CA ASP A 161 4.65 -11.82 -1.88
C ASP A 161 4.42 -13.31 -1.65
N HIS A 162 3.41 -13.61 -0.84
CA HIS A 162 2.98 -14.96 -0.49
C HIS A 162 1.52 -15.10 -0.87
N PHE A 163 1.24 -15.85 -1.93
CA PHE A 163 -0.14 -16.16 -2.33
C PHE A 163 -0.63 -17.42 -1.66
N ASP A 164 -1.74 -17.36 -0.92
CA ASP A 164 -2.34 -18.52 -0.27
C ASP A 164 -3.62 -18.96 -1.00
N GLY A 165 -3.57 -20.15 -1.61
CA GLY A 165 -4.73 -20.72 -2.32
C GLY A 165 -5.94 -20.97 -1.42
N ARG A 166 -5.77 -21.14 -0.10
CA ARG A 166 -6.88 -21.32 0.86
C ARG A 166 -7.64 -20.02 1.10
N HIS A 167 -6.94 -18.90 1.09
CA HIS A 167 -7.52 -17.57 1.23
C HIS A 167 -7.89 -16.95 -0.13
N GLY A 168 -7.40 -17.56 -1.21
CA GLY A 168 -7.65 -17.11 -2.57
C GLY A 168 -7.02 -15.76 -2.90
N PHE A 169 -6.03 -15.31 -2.11
CA PHE A 169 -5.30 -14.06 -2.34
C PHE A 169 -3.98 -14.00 -1.58
N VAL A 170 -3.32 -12.85 -1.61
CA VAL A 170 -2.02 -12.59 -0.97
C VAL A 170 -2.15 -12.62 0.55
N ASP A 171 -1.33 -13.44 1.22
CA ASP A 171 -1.25 -13.51 2.69
C ASP A 171 -0.26 -12.48 3.25
N PHE A 172 0.76 -12.19 2.47
CA PHE A 172 1.81 -11.24 2.81
C PHE A 172 2.38 -10.60 1.54
N CYS A 173 2.65 -9.30 1.59
CA CYS A 173 3.40 -8.59 0.55
C CYS A 173 4.32 -7.57 1.22
N ASP A 174 5.57 -7.50 0.76
CA ASP A 174 6.62 -6.63 1.32
C ASP A 174 7.44 -6.00 0.18
N TRP A 175 7.35 -4.68 0.06
CA TRP A 175 8.15 -3.91 -0.89
C TRP A 175 9.16 -3.04 -0.16
N LYS A 176 10.43 -3.16 -0.54
CA LYS A 176 11.56 -2.42 0.05
C LYS A 176 12.42 -1.76 -1.02
N HIS A 177 12.97 -0.62 -0.67
CA HIS A 177 14.05 0.00 -1.42
C HIS A 177 15.36 -0.80 -1.32
N GLN A 178 16.32 -0.48 -2.18
CA GLN A 178 17.65 -1.11 -2.27
C GLN A 178 18.38 -1.21 -0.93
N GLU A 179 18.22 -0.24 -0.03
CA GLU A 179 18.85 -0.23 1.30
C GLU A 179 18.09 -1.03 2.35
N GLY A 180 16.98 -1.68 1.95
CA GLY A 180 16.11 -2.45 2.82
C GLY A 180 15.05 -1.63 3.55
N GLU A 181 14.92 -0.35 3.24
CA GLU A 181 13.87 0.51 3.79
C GLU A 181 12.49 0.09 3.29
N LEU A 182 11.59 -0.17 4.24
CA LEU A 182 10.22 -0.56 3.94
C LEU A 182 9.48 0.60 3.26
N GLN A 183 8.88 0.31 2.12
CA GLN A 183 8.00 1.22 1.41
C GLN A 183 6.53 0.86 1.63
N PHE A 184 6.25 -0.43 1.56
CA PHE A 184 4.90 -0.95 1.77
C PHE A 184 4.97 -2.38 2.31
N ARG A 185 4.10 -2.69 3.25
CA ARG A 185 3.79 -4.05 3.70
C ARG A 185 2.30 -4.21 3.88
N MET A 186 1.79 -5.36 3.46
CA MET A 186 0.47 -5.81 3.83
C MET A 186 0.54 -7.22 4.40
N THR A 187 -0.17 -7.44 5.51
CA THR A 187 -0.24 -8.73 6.19
C THR A 187 -1.69 -9.09 6.42
N LEU A 188 -2.10 -10.25 5.92
CA LEU A 188 -3.46 -10.74 6.06
C LEU A 188 -3.75 -11.11 7.52
N THR A 189 -4.87 -10.63 8.04
CA THR A 189 -5.33 -10.89 9.41
C THR A 189 -6.71 -11.53 9.48
N GLY A 190 -7.43 -11.58 8.36
CA GLY A 190 -8.73 -12.24 8.27
C GLY A 190 -9.30 -12.21 6.87
N THR A 191 -10.20 -13.16 6.59
CA THR A 191 -10.91 -13.25 5.31
C THR A 191 -12.37 -13.56 5.54
N GLY A 192 -13.20 -13.34 4.54
CA GLY A 192 -14.59 -13.75 4.54
C GLY A 192 -15.27 -13.42 3.22
N ASP A 193 -16.53 -13.77 3.18
CA ASP A 193 -17.48 -13.48 2.12
C ASP A 193 -18.60 -12.57 2.64
N SER A 194 -19.47 -12.12 1.76
CA SER A 194 -20.66 -11.35 2.14
C SER A 194 -20.36 -10.07 2.93
N TYR A 195 -19.31 -9.33 2.51
CA TYR A 195 -19.04 -8.00 3.07
C TYR A 195 -20.28 -7.10 2.94
N SER A 196 -20.54 -6.33 3.96
CA SER A 196 -21.58 -5.31 3.97
C SER A 196 -21.05 -4.03 4.59
N GLY A 197 -21.10 -2.94 3.85
CA GLY A 197 -20.59 -1.64 4.27
C GLY A 197 -20.11 -0.80 3.11
N GLU A 198 -19.49 0.30 3.44
CA GLU A 198 -18.93 1.25 2.49
C GLU A 198 -17.58 0.78 1.97
N VAL A 199 -17.32 0.99 0.69
CA VAL A 199 -16.07 0.64 0.01
C VAL A 199 -15.69 1.76 -0.95
N TRP A 200 -14.42 2.13 -0.98
CA TRP A 200 -13.87 3.20 -1.79
C TRP A 200 -12.74 2.72 -2.69
N PHE A 201 -12.63 3.34 -3.84
CA PHE A 201 -11.45 3.32 -4.69
C PHE A 201 -11.28 4.69 -5.33
N ILE A 202 -10.09 5.28 -5.25
CA ILE A 202 -9.77 6.55 -5.86
C ILE A 202 -8.80 6.28 -7.01
N ARG A 203 -9.27 6.55 -8.23
CA ARG A 203 -8.40 6.58 -9.39
C ARG A 203 -7.67 7.91 -9.41
N ALA A 204 -6.36 7.87 -9.25
CA ALA A 204 -5.55 9.04 -9.02
C ALA A 204 -4.59 9.34 -10.18
N THR A 205 -4.16 10.58 -10.25
CA THR A 205 -3.08 11.07 -11.11
C THR A 205 -2.19 11.97 -10.28
N ASP A 206 -0.88 11.70 -10.29
CA ASP A 206 0.10 12.53 -9.61
C ASP A 206 0.18 13.89 -10.30
N LEU A 207 0.03 14.94 -9.51
CA LEU A 207 0.08 16.32 -9.99
C LEU A 207 1.34 17.04 -9.54
N LYS A 208 1.80 16.76 -8.33
CA LYS A 208 2.94 17.46 -7.75
C LYS A 208 3.61 16.62 -6.68
N ASP A 209 4.93 16.66 -6.68
CA ASP A 209 5.81 16.25 -5.59
C ASP A 209 6.82 17.38 -5.35
N ARG A 210 6.86 17.91 -4.13
CA ARG A 210 7.71 19.06 -3.82
C ARG A 210 8.19 19.10 -2.38
N LEU A 211 9.51 19.20 -2.21
CA LEU A 211 10.16 19.45 -0.93
C LEU A 211 10.61 20.92 -0.86
N PHE A 212 10.27 21.60 0.22
CA PHE A 212 10.83 22.89 0.62
C PHE A 212 11.68 22.70 1.86
N GLU A 213 12.90 23.19 1.78
CA GLU A 213 13.86 23.17 2.88
C GLU A 213 14.14 24.60 3.34
N GLY A 214 14.10 24.82 4.65
CA GLY A 214 14.31 26.13 5.26
C GLY A 214 15.72 26.31 5.86
N PRO A 215 16.04 27.55 6.28
CA PRO A 215 15.16 28.71 6.25
C PRO A 215 14.96 29.28 4.84
N ILE A 216 13.76 29.79 4.57
CA ILE A 216 13.42 30.49 3.33
C ILE A 216 13.37 32.01 3.63
N ASP A 217 14.05 32.82 2.83
CA ASP A 217 14.01 34.28 2.95
C ASP A 217 12.70 34.78 2.30
N GLY A 218 11.76 35.13 3.15
CA GLY A 218 10.41 35.52 2.74
C GLY A 218 9.49 34.33 2.50
N GLU A 219 8.91 34.25 1.33
CA GLU A 219 7.94 33.24 0.92
C GLU A 219 8.41 32.56 -0.37
N ALA A 220 8.32 31.22 -0.40
CA ALA A 220 8.48 30.45 -1.62
C ALA A 220 7.11 30.14 -2.22
N THR A 221 7.02 30.18 -3.53
CA THR A 221 5.79 29.87 -4.27
C THR A 221 6.03 28.76 -5.27
N ASP A 222 5.02 27.93 -5.48
CA ASP A 222 4.94 26.94 -6.55
C ASP A 222 3.49 26.86 -7.06
N THR A 223 3.25 26.15 -8.15
CA THR A 223 1.92 25.99 -8.72
C THR A 223 1.69 24.54 -9.14
N PHE A 224 0.43 24.14 -9.16
CA PHE A 224 -0.01 22.97 -9.92
C PHE A 224 -1.26 23.32 -10.73
N VAL A 225 -1.44 22.62 -11.84
CA VAL A 225 -2.51 22.86 -12.81
C VAL A 225 -3.37 21.62 -12.88
N ASP A 226 -4.68 21.82 -12.85
CA ASP A 226 -5.65 20.79 -13.12
C ASP A 226 -5.82 20.63 -14.65
N ASN A 227 -5.28 19.58 -15.18
CA ASN A 227 -5.49 19.20 -16.58
C ASN A 227 -6.53 18.08 -16.72
N GLY A 228 -7.22 17.71 -15.65
CA GLY A 228 -8.08 16.55 -15.59
C GLY A 228 -7.29 15.23 -15.61
N HIS A 229 -8.01 14.14 -15.44
CA HIS A 229 -7.44 12.79 -15.58
C HIS A 229 -7.13 12.48 -17.06
N PRO A 230 -6.09 11.69 -17.39
CA PRO A 230 -5.76 11.31 -18.78
C PRO A 230 -6.90 10.65 -19.58
N SER A 231 -7.90 10.09 -18.90
CA SER A 231 -9.13 9.57 -19.54
C SER A 231 -10.12 10.65 -19.96
N GLY A 232 -9.83 11.93 -19.73
CA GLY A 232 -10.71 13.06 -20.06
C GLY A 232 -11.87 13.29 -19.07
N ILE A 233 -11.75 12.76 -17.85
CA ILE A 233 -12.71 12.97 -16.76
C ILE A 233 -12.10 14.00 -15.79
N ASP A 234 -12.91 14.92 -15.31
CA ASP A 234 -12.50 15.89 -14.29
C ASP A 234 -12.25 15.19 -12.94
N PHE A 235 -11.35 15.72 -12.14
CA PHE A 235 -11.15 15.26 -10.77
C PHE A 235 -12.30 15.70 -9.86
N ASP A 236 -12.68 14.83 -8.93
CA ASP A 236 -13.66 15.19 -7.89
C ASP A 236 -13.01 16.08 -6.82
N TYR A 237 -11.75 15.78 -6.48
CA TYR A 237 -10.96 16.50 -5.49
C TYR A 237 -9.46 16.23 -5.63
N TYR A 238 -8.66 16.94 -4.83
CA TYR A 238 -7.22 16.68 -4.67
C TYR A 238 -6.95 16.14 -3.29
N VAL A 239 -6.06 15.14 -3.25
CA VAL A 239 -5.49 14.59 -2.01
C VAL A 239 -4.09 15.14 -1.83
N PHE A 240 -3.80 15.65 -0.65
CA PHE A 240 -2.49 16.12 -0.22
C PHE A 240 -1.93 15.17 0.82
N TYR A 241 -0.72 14.68 0.62
CA TYR A 241 0.15 14.25 1.69
C TYR A 241 1.06 15.41 2.06
N ILE A 242 1.17 15.71 3.35
CA ILE A 242 2.00 16.80 3.86
C ILE A 242 2.87 16.26 4.97
N ASP A 243 4.19 16.29 4.80
CA ASP A 243 5.18 15.97 5.83
C ASP A 243 5.91 17.26 6.23
N ALA A 244 5.71 17.67 7.49
CA ALA A 244 6.31 18.88 8.04
C ALA A 244 7.26 18.53 9.19
N ALA A 245 8.50 18.97 9.08
CA ALA A 245 9.52 18.81 10.10
C ALA A 245 10.19 20.16 10.45
N LEU A 246 10.04 20.61 11.70
CA LEU A 246 10.66 21.85 12.22
C LEU A 246 11.52 21.52 13.45
N ILE A 247 12.66 20.86 13.22
CA ILE A 247 13.46 20.21 14.26
C ILE A 247 14.23 21.22 15.11
N GLN A 248 14.77 22.28 14.54
CA GLN A 248 15.63 23.27 15.23
C GLN A 248 14.93 24.63 15.46
N GLY A 249 13.67 24.58 15.81
CA GLY A 249 12.90 25.79 16.07
C GLY A 249 12.34 26.43 14.80
N GLY A 250 11.69 27.58 14.98
CA GLY A 250 11.07 28.30 13.88
C GLY A 250 9.58 28.05 13.72
N SER A 251 9.08 28.42 12.56
CA SER A 251 7.70 28.23 12.14
C SER A 251 7.61 27.91 10.66
N GLY A 252 6.56 27.23 10.26
CA GLY A 252 6.26 26.95 8.86
C GLY A 252 4.80 27.18 8.55
N THR A 253 4.49 27.66 7.35
CA THR A 253 3.14 27.71 6.83
C THR A 253 3.09 27.14 5.44
N LEU A 254 2.02 26.42 5.14
CA LEU A 254 1.60 26.06 3.79
C LEU A 254 0.23 26.67 3.56
N ASN A 255 0.09 27.41 2.47
CA ASN A 255 -1.17 28.00 2.06
C ASN A 255 -1.43 27.64 0.59
N VAL A 256 -2.55 26.99 0.31
CA VAL A 256 -3.00 26.67 -1.04
C VAL A 256 -4.10 27.64 -1.43
N LYS A 257 -3.92 28.32 -2.55
CA LYS A 257 -4.86 29.32 -3.08
C LYS A 257 -5.39 28.89 -4.43
N ASP A 258 -6.65 29.21 -4.69
CA ASP A 258 -7.26 29.10 -6.01
C ASP A 258 -6.78 30.22 -6.97
N HIS A 259 -7.20 30.17 -8.23
CA HIS A 259 -6.90 31.19 -9.25
C HIS A 259 -7.39 32.58 -8.90
N THR A 260 -8.32 32.71 -7.94
CA THR A 260 -8.84 34.01 -7.45
C THR A 260 -8.10 34.51 -6.22
N SER A 261 -7.03 33.82 -5.82
CA SER A 261 -6.23 34.08 -4.63
C SER A 261 -6.95 33.85 -3.29
N ASN A 262 -8.05 33.09 -3.27
CA ASN A 262 -8.65 32.63 -2.02
C ASN A 262 -7.89 31.47 -1.45
N SER A 263 -7.59 31.52 -0.14
CA SER A 263 -7.00 30.37 0.58
C SER A 263 -8.04 29.27 0.75
N ILE A 264 -7.74 28.10 0.23
CA ILE A 264 -8.59 26.90 0.30
C ILE A 264 -8.06 25.84 1.26
N LEU A 265 -6.74 25.85 1.51
CA LEU A 265 -6.10 25.03 2.53
C LEU A 265 -5.00 25.84 3.19
N THR A 266 -4.98 25.88 4.53
CA THR A 266 -3.90 26.52 5.28
C THR A 266 -3.45 25.57 6.39
N ARG A 267 -2.14 25.41 6.51
CA ARG A 267 -1.48 24.69 7.59
C ARG A 267 -0.41 25.57 8.24
N THR A 268 -0.33 25.49 9.56
CA THR A 268 0.67 26.25 10.32
C THR A 268 1.37 25.30 11.29
N TYR A 269 2.68 25.32 11.24
CA TYR A 269 3.56 24.46 12.02
C TYR A 269 4.44 25.31 12.95
N THR A 270 4.71 24.79 14.15
CA THR A 270 5.53 25.46 15.15
C THR A 270 6.79 24.66 15.44
N ALA A 271 7.73 25.25 16.15
CA ALA A 271 8.95 24.59 16.58
C ALA A 271 8.71 23.23 17.26
N GLY A 272 9.46 22.21 16.85
CA GLY A 272 9.33 20.85 17.35
C GLY A 272 8.24 20.01 16.63
N THR A 273 7.57 20.55 15.61
CA THR A 273 6.64 19.77 14.79
C THR A 273 7.39 18.71 14.00
N GLN A 274 6.92 17.48 14.08
CA GLN A 274 7.10 16.40 13.13
C GLN A 274 5.73 15.80 12.90
N SER A 275 5.15 16.02 11.72
CA SER A 275 3.79 15.55 11.42
C SER A 275 3.67 15.13 9.98
N GLN A 276 2.94 14.06 9.80
CA GLN A 276 2.52 13.53 8.51
C GLN A 276 1.00 13.54 8.49
N GLU A 277 0.41 14.21 7.52
CA GLU A 277 -1.03 14.38 7.44
C GLU A 277 -1.57 14.22 6.02
N LEU A 278 -2.85 13.82 5.95
CA LEU A 278 -3.66 13.89 4.75
C LEU A 278 -4.58 15.11 4.83
N ALA A 279 -4.78 15.74 3.69
CA ALA A 279 -5.84 16.74 3.51
C ALA A 279 -6.48 16.55 2.13
N THR A 280 -7.75 16.91 2.01
CA THR A 280 -8.46 16.92 0.73
C THR A 280 -9.03 18.30 0.49
N ILE A 281 -9.05 18.73 -0.78
CA ILE A 281 -9.73 19.93 -1.24
C ILE A 281 -10.56 19.60 -2.47
N PRO A 282 -11.77 20.19 -2.63
CA PRO A 282 -12.56 20.00 -3.83
C PRO A 282 -11.82 20.54 -5.07
N SER A 283 -12.02 19.90 -6.21
CA SER A 283 -11.61 20.45 -7.51
C SER A 283 -12.51 21.63 -7.86
N GLN A 284 -11.97 22.84 -7.84
CA GLN A 284 -12.74 24.10 -8.03
C GLN A 284 -12.05 25.10 -8.95
N SER A 285 -10.85 24.81 -9.41
CA SER A 285 -10.02 25.76 -10.16
C SER A 285 -9.12 25.02 -11.11
N ASP A 286 -8.78 25.67 -12.21
CA ASP A 286 -7.86 25.11 -13.21
C ASP A 286 -6.39 25.27 -12.78
N GLU A 287 -6.10 26.20 -11.86
CA GLU A 287 -4.74 26.47 -11.37
C GLU A 287 -4.75 26.80 -9.87
N TYR A 288 -3.75 26.31 -9.18
CA TYR A 288 -3.56 26.51 -7.75
C TYR A 288 -2.15 27.01 -7.46
N THR A 289 -2.05 27.96 -6.53
CA THR A 289 -0.80 28.49 -6.01
C THR A 289 -0.52 27.93 -4.62
N LEU A 290 0.69 27.41 -4.43
CA LEU A 290 1.22 26.94 -3.16
C LEU A 290 2.17 28.01 -2.62
N GLU A 291 1.92 28.51 -1.43
CA GLU A 291 2.79 29.48 -0.74
C GLU A 291 3.36 28.81 0.52
N VAL A 292 4.66 28.82 0.65
CA VAL A 292 5.36 28.21 1.77
C VAL A 292 6.27 29.22 2.43
N THR A 293 6.17 29.34 3.75
CA THR A 293 7.16 30.04 4.58
C THR A 293 7.82 29.06 5.52
N LEU A 294 9.13 29.13 5.67
CA LEU A 294 9.89 28.31 6.59
C LEU A 294 10.93 29.19 7.28
N THR A 295 10.88 29.23 8.61
CA THR A 295 11.86 29.90 9.46
C THR A 295 12.55 28.87 10.35
N GLY A 296 13.79 29.13 10.78
CA GLY A 296 14.54 28.22 11.65
C GLY A 296 15.56 27.38 10.87
N GLY A 297 16.53 26.83 11.59
CA GLY A 297 17.74 26.27 10.99
C GLY A 297 17.62 24.91 10.32
N GLN A 298 16.69 24.07 10.77
CA GLN A 298 16.37 22.77 10.15
C GLN A 298 14.87 22.63 10.11
N SER A 299 14.30 23.02 9.01
CA SER A 299 12.87 22.93 8.76
C SER A 299 12.61 22.47 7.33
N SER A 300 11.58 21.68 7.14
CA SER A 300 11.12 21.27 5.82
C SER A 300 9.61 21.11 5.80
N ILE A 301 9.04 21.32 4.62
CA ILE A 301 7.69 20.88 4.26
C ILE A 301 7.79 20.14 2.93
N HIS A 302 7.48 18.88 2.94
CA HIS A 302 7.31 18.04 1.77
C HIS A 302 5.83 17.82 1.54
N PHE A 303 5.37 17.95 0.31
CA PHE A 303 4.01 17.59 -0.04
C PHE A 303 3.96 16.87 -1.38
N MET A 304 3.05 15.91 -1.46
CA MET A 304 2.63 15.23 -2.67
C MET A 304 1.16 15.55 -2.90
N ILE A 305 0.77 15.73 -4.16
CA ILE A 305 -0.60 16.09 -4.54
C ILE A 305 -1.05 15.15 -5.65
N ALA A 306 -2.18 14.50 -5.46
CA ALA A 306 -2.84 13.72 -6.49
C ALA A 306 -4.25 14.27 -6.76
N GLY A 307 -4.64 14.33 -8.04
CA GLY A 307 -6.02 14.52 -8.45
C GLY A 307 -6.75 13.18 -8.43
N GLY A 308 -7.90 13.10 -7.79
CA GLY A 308 -8.67 11.89 -7.55
C GLY A 308 -10.04 11.89 -8.20
N ILE A 309 -10.41 10.74 -8.79
CA ILE A 309 -11.77 10.39 -9.20
C ILE A 309 -12.24 9.29 -8.27
N GLU A 310 -13.26 9.58 -7.48
CA GLU A 310 -13.77 8.67 -6.47
C GLU A 310 -14.76 7.65 -7.06
N ASN A 311 -14.56 6.40 -6.72
CA ASN A 311 -15.55 5.34 -6.90
C ASN A 311 -15.97 4.87 -5.51
N TYR A 312 -17.27 4.80 -5.29
CA TYR A 312 -17.89 4.44 -4.03
C TYR A 312 -18.96 3.36 -4.22
N TRP A 313 -18.97 2.37 -3.36
CA TRP A 313 -19.96 1.30 -3.33
C TRP A 313 -20.51 1.13 -1.91
N GLN A 314 -21.82 0.84 -1.85
CA GLN A 314 -22.49 0.38 -0.65
C GLN A 314 -22.93 -1.07 -0.88
N LEU A 315 -22.20 -2.02 -0.29
CA LEU A 315 -22.49 -3.45 -0.37
C LEU A 315 -23.39 -3.95 0.76
#